data_22660b3483f5a52baa4007b75ea2401f
#
_entry.id   22660b3483f5a52baa4007b75ea2401f
#
_cell.length_a   1.000
_cell.length_b   1.000
_cell.length_c   1.000
_cell.angle_alpha   90.00
_cell.angle_beta   90.00
_cell.angle_gamma   90.00
#
_symmetry.space_group_name_H-M   'P 1'
#
loop_
_entity.id
_entity.type
_entity.pdbx_description
1 polymer ?
#
loop_
_entity_poly.entity_id
_entity_poly.type
_entity_poly.pdbx_seq_one_letter_code
_entity_poly.pdbx_strand_id
1 'polypeptide(L)'
;MTPLFERIETRRAWTDDERLVLDSVRRLADEVIAPGADTYDRSGDFPADNIAAITDLGLNGLFVPEAYGGNPISYRLYLACVRTISEACASTGITYATNFHGLGPLVEFGSEA
;
A
#
# COMPACT_ATOMS: atom_id res chain seq x y z
N MET A 1 24.30 -5.95 13.28
CA MET A 1 24.26 -5.90 11.79
C MET A 1 22.91 -5.33 11.37
N THR A 2 22.90 -4.25 10.60
CA THR A 2 21.66 -3.65 10.08
C THR A 2 21.00 -4.61 9.09
N PRO A 3 19.71 -4.90 9.22
CA PRO A 3 19.00 -5.75 8.27
C PRO A 3 19.17 -5.29 6.82
N LEU A 4 19.16 -6.24 5.89
CA LEU A 4 19.39 -5.95 4.47
C LEU A 4 18.46 -4.87 3.92
N PHE A 5 17.18 -4.91 4.29
CA PHE A 5 16.19 -3.95 3.82
C PHE A 5 16.45 -2.54 4.32
N GLU A 6 16.81 -2.36 5.59
CA GLU A 6 17.24 -1.05 6.10
C GLU A 6 18.46 -0.50 5.36
N ARG A 7 19.42 -1.38 5.01
CA ARG A 7 20.60 -0.98 4.23
C ARG A 7 20.26 -0.55 2.81
N ILE A 8 19.24 -1.14 2.21
CA ILE A 8 18.76 -0.76 0.88
C ILE A 8 18.00 0.57 0.96
N GLU A 9 17.17 0.74 1.97
CA GLU A 9 16.38 1.94 2.20
C GLU A 9 17.24 3.16 2.53
N THR A 10 18.29 2.99 3.32
CA THR A 10 19.20 4.10 3.67
C THR A 10 20.06 4.60 2.51
N ARG A 11 20.21 3.82 1.43
CA ARG A 11 20.96 4.26 0.24
C ARG A 11 20.26 5.33 -0.59
N ARG A 12 18.95 5.47 -0.43
CA ARG A 12 18.15 6.53 -1.06
C ARG A 12 17.27 7.18 0.01
N ALA A 13 17.56 8.41 0.33
CA ALA A 13 16.70 9.19 1.21
C ALA A 13 15.30 9.35 0.58
N TRP A 14 14.27 9.21 1.42
CA TRP A 14 12.92 9.59 1.06
C TRP A 14 12.80 11.12 0.98
N THR A 15 12.02 11.61 0.03
CA THR A 15 11.60 13.02 0.03
C THR A 15 10.66 13.29 1.22
N ASP A 16 10.43 14.56 1.53
CA ASP A 16 9.51 14.93 2.62
C ASP A 16 8.08 14.47 2.34
N ASP A 17 7.63 14.58 1.09
CA ASP A 17 6.31 14.11 0.66
C ASP A 17 6.19 12.59 0.78
N GLU A 18 7.22 11.84 0.36
CA GLU A 18 7.24 10.39 0.51
C GLU A 18 7.20 9.96 1.98
N ARG A 19 7.90 10.69 2.87
CA ARG A 19 7.84 10.44 4.31
C ARG A 19 6.45 10.65 4.88
N LEU A 20 5.76 11.70 4.46
CA LEU A 20 4.38 11.96 4.88
C LEU A 20 3.44 10.80 4.49
N VAL A 21 3.60 10.27 3.29
CA VAL A 21 2.84 9.09 2.84
C VAL A 21 3.17 7.88 3.72
N LEU A 22 4.46 7.59 3.93
CA LEU A 22 4.89 6.46 4.74
C LEU A 22 4.45 6.57 6.20
N ASP A 23 4.50 7.75 6.81
CA ASP A 23 4.03 8.00 8.17
C ASP A 23 2.52 7.77 8.28
N SER A 24 1.75 8.21 7.27
CA SER A 24 0.31 7.98 7.22
C SER A 24 -0.03 6.50 7.09
N VAL A 25 0.70 5.77 6.25
CA VAL A 25 0.54 4.33 6.07
C VAL A 25 0.95 3.57 7.34
N ARG A 26 2.02 3.98 8.01
CA ARG A 26 2.45 3.40 9.28
C ARG A 26 1.38 3.58 10.35
N ARG A 27 0.83 4.76 10.46
CA ARG A 27 -0.26 5.03 11.40
C ARG A 27 -1.49 4.19 11.11
N LEU A 28 -1.90 4.09 9.85
CA LEU A 28 -3.00 3.23 9.42
C LEU A 28 -2.73 1.76 9.79
N ALA A 29 -1.52 1.28 9.53
CA ALA A 29 -1.12 -0.09 9.83
C ALA A 29 -1.21 -0.38 11.34
N ASP A 30 -0.70 0.50 12.18
CA ASP A 30 -0.62 0.30 13.62
C ASP A 30 -1.97 0.49 14.31
N GLU A 31 -2.75 1.49 13.92
CA GLU A 31 -3.98 1.89 14.60
C GLU A 31 -5.23 1.18 14.08
N VAL A 32 -5.27 0.83 12.80
CA VAL A 32 -6.47 0.27 12.15
C VAL A 32 -6.27 -1.19 11.74
N ILE A 33 -5.18 -1.51 11.05
CA ILE A 33 -4.99 -2.83 10.43
C ILE A 33 -4.52 -3.87 11.44
N ALA A 34 -3.48 -3.59 12.20
CA ALA A 34 -2.88 -4.54 13.15
C ALA A 34 -3.87 -5.06 14.20
N PRO A 35 -4.76 -4.24 14.79
CA PRO A 35 -5.69 -4.73 15.81
C PRO A 35 -6.64 -5.83 15.32
N GLY A 36 -7.01 -5.85 14.05
CA GLY A 36 -7.92 -6.83 13.45
C GLY A 36 -7.24 -8.03 12.79
N ALA A 37 -5.91 -8.04 12.70
CA ALA A 37 -5.16 -9.03 11.92
C ALA A 37 -5.45 -10.49 12.33
N ASP A 38 -5.44 -10.77 13.62
CA ASP A 38 -5.70 -12.10 14.17
C ASP A 38 -7.13 -12.59 13.86
N THR A 39 -8.10 -11.69 13.89
CA THR A 39 -9.49 -12.00 13.56
C THR A 39 -9.64 -12.41 12.10
N TYR A 40 -9.06 -11.65 11.18
CA TYR A 40 -9.09 -11.99 9.75
C TYR A 40 -8.31 -13.27 9.44
N ASP A 41 -7.18 -13.49 10.09
CA ASP A 41 -6.39 -14.71 9.92
C ASP A 41 -7.20 -15.96 10.33
N ARG A 42 -7.94 -15.89 11.43
CA ARG A 42 -8.76 -17.02 11.93
C ARG A 42 -10.04 -17.23 11.14
N SER A 43 -10.75 -16.17 10.77
CA SER A 43 -12.04 -16.28 10.09
C SER A 43 -11.89 -16.58 8.59
N GLY A 44 -10.80 -16.12 7.97
CA GLY A 44 -10.64 -16.16 6.52
C GLY A 44 -11.53 -15.17 5.78
N ASP A 45 -12.17 -14.24 6.50
CA ASP A 45 -13.04 -13.23 5.89
C ASP A 45 -12.23 -12.19 5.09
N PHE A 46 -12.89 -11.58 4.12
CA PHE A 46 -12.32 -10.46 3.37
C PHE A 46 -12.15 -9.24 4.30
N PRO A 47 -10.96 -8.61 4.35
CA PRO A 47 -10.67 -7.50 5.26
C PRO A 47 -11.30 -6.18 4.78
N ALA A 48 -12.62 -6.14 4.67
CA ALA A 48 -13.37 -5.02 4.07
C ALA A 48 -13.10 -3.68 4.76
N ASP A 49 -13.07 -3.65 6.09
CA ASP A 49 -12.84 -2.41 6.85
C ASP A 49 -11.42 -1.87 6.62
N ASN A 50 -10.44 -2.76 6.55
CA ASN A 50 -9.05 -2.37 6.26
C ASN A 50 -8.91 -1.83 4.84
N ILE A 51 -9.54 -2.47 3.86
CA ILE A 51 -9.54 -2.01 2.47
C ILE A 51 -10.27 -0.67 2.34
N ALA A 52 -11.36 -0.47 3.04
CA ALA A 52 -12.06 0.82 3.08
C ALA A 52 -11.14 1.93 3.63
N ALA A 53 -10.44 1.68 4.74
CA ALA A 53 -9.51 2.63 5.33
C ALA A 53 -8.31 2.95 4.40
N ILE A 54 -7.79 1.95 3.68
CA ILE A 54 -6.76 2.12 2.64
C ILE A 54 -7.28 3.01 1.50
N THR A 55 -8.52 2.79 1.09
CA THR A 55 -9.19 3.57 0.04
C THR A 55 -9.38 5.02 0.46
N ASP A 56 -9.80 5.26 1.69
CA ASP A 56 -10.01 6.62 2.24
C ASP A 56 -8.71 7.44 2.29
N LEU A 57 -7.56 6.78 2.45
CA LEU A 57 -6.24 7.42 2.33
C LEU A 57 -5.78 7.66 0.88
N GLY A 58 -6.55 7.23 -0.12
CA GLY A 58 -6.20 7.39 -1.53
C GLY A 58 -5.11 6.44 -2.03
N LEU A 59 -4.78 5.39 -1.28
CA LEU A 59 -3.69 4.47 -1.62
C LEU A 59 -3.99 3.55 -2.81
N ASN A 60 -5.25 3.40 -3.19
CA ASN A 60 -5.64 2.62 -4.37
C ASN A 60 -5.33 3.31 -5.71
N GLY A 61 -5.10 4.62 -5.68
CA GLY A 61 -4.81 5.42 -6.88
C GLY A 61 -3.33 5.64 -7.16
N LEU A 62 -2.43 4.92 -6.49
CA LEU A 62 -0.99 5.25 -6.53
C LEU A 62 -0.31 5.05 -7.90
N PHE A 63 -0.88 4.26 -8.79
CA PHE A 63 -0.38 4.08 -10.18
C PHE A 63 -1.30 4.69 -11.23
N VAL A 64 -2.42 5.21 -10.81
CA VAL A 64 -3.40 5.79 -11.72
C VAL A 64 -2.95 7.21 -12.07
N PRO A 65 -2.93 7.59 -13.37
CA PRO A 65 -2.62 8.96 -13.76
C PRO A 65 -3.59 9.99 -13.15
N GLU A 66 -3.10 11.19 -12.90
CA GLU A 66 -3.92 12.28 -12.34
C GLU A 66 -5.18 12.57 -13.18
N ALA A 67 -5.09 12.42 -14.51
CA ALA A 67 -6.23 12.60 -15.41
C ALA A 67 -7.42 11.69 -15.07
N TYR A 68 -7.17 10.55 -14.42
CA TYR A 68 -8.19 9.60 -13.98
C TYR A 68 -8.42 9.63 -12.45
N GLY A 69 -8.00 10.70 -11.80
CA GLY A 69 -8.19 10.89 -10.37
C GLY A 69 -7.17 10.16 -9.49
N GLY A 70 -6.08 9.68 -10.08
CA GLY A 70 -5.02 9.01 -9.35
C GLY A 70 -3.95 9.94 -8.82
N ASN A 71 -3.00 9.36 -8.10
CA ASN A 71 -1.82 10.03 -7.57
C ASN A 71 -0.58 9.16 -7.83
N PRO A 72 0.01 9.24 -9.04
CA PRO A 72 1.10 8.35 -9.41
C PRO A 72 2.34 8.58 -8.55
N ILE A 73 2.87 7.50 -8.01
CA ILE A 73 4.08 7.48 -7.20
C ILE A 73 5.09 6.47 -7.75
N SER A 74 6.31 6.51 -7.20
CA SER A 74 7.34 5.55 -7.57
C SER A 74 6.99 4.12 -7.09
N TYR A 75 7.45 3.11 -7.84
CA TYR A 75 7.34 1.70 -7.42
C TYR A 75 8.00 1.45 -6.06
N ARG A 76 9.08 2.14 -5.76
CA ARG A 76 9.78 2.02 -4.48
C ARG A 76 8.88 2.43 -3.32
N LEU A 77 8.19 3.56 -3.45
CA LEU A 77 7.25 4.03 -2.41
C LEU A 77 6.05 3.09 -2.28
N TYR A 78 5.51 2.63 -3.41
CA TYR A 78 4.44 1.63 -3.42
C TYR A 78 4.85 0.35 -2.67
N LEU A 79 6.03 -0.20 -2.96
CA LEU A 79 6.52 -1.41 -2.29
C LEU A 79 6.72 -1.18 -0.78
N ALA A 80 7.16 0.00 -0.37
CA ALA A 80 7.27 0.34 1.05
C ALA A 80 5.88 0.40 1.73
N CYS A 81 4.86 0.91 1.05
CA CYS A 81 3.48 0.89 1.54
C CYS A 81 2.94 -0.54 1.67
N VAL A 82 3.12 -1.39 0.65
CA VAL A 82 2.73 -2.80 0.69
C VAL A 82 3.41 -3.53 1.84
N ARG A 83 4.71 -3.32 2.02
CA ARG A 83 5.47 -3.91 3.11
C ARG A 83 4.89 -3.51 4.47
N THR A 84 4.68 -2.22 4.70
CA THR A 84 4.15 -1.70 5.96
C THR A 84 2.77 -2.28 6.30
N ILE A 85 1.87 -2.34 5.32
CA ILE A 85 0.54 -2.93 5.48
C ILE A 85 0.65 -4.44 5.74
N SER A 86 1.52 -5.14 5.02
CA SER A 86 1.70 -6.59 5.15
C SER A 86 2.31 -7.00 6.50
N GLU A 87 3.20 -6.17 7.07
CA GLU A 87 3.74 -6.37 8.41
C GLU A 87 2.64 -6.33 9.48
N ALA A 88 1.62 -5.49 9.27
CA ALA A 88 0.47 -5.40 10.18
C ALA A 88 -0.53 -6.54 9.98
N CYS A 89 -0.82 -6.91 8.74
CA CYS A 89 -1.75 -7.98 8.38
C CYS A 89 -1.44 -8.48 6.96
N ALA A 90 -0.94 -9.71 6.86
CA ALA A 90 -0.56 -10.32 5.59
C ALA A 90 -1.75 -10.46 4.62
N SER A 91 -2.92 -10.82 5.12
CA SER A 91 -4.15 -10.93 4.31
C SER A 91 -4.56 -9.59 3.70
N THR A 92 -4.49 -8.51 4.47
CA THR A 92 -4.76 -7.16 3.98
C THR A 92 -3.69 -6.73 2.98
N GLY A 93 -2.43 -7.02 3.26
CA GLY A 93 -1.31 -6.69 2.38
C GLY A 93 -1.41 -7.32 1.00
N ILE A 94 -1.72 -8.61 0.92
CA ILE A 94 -1.89 -9.29 -0.38
C ILE A 94 -3.12 -8.80 -1.13
N THR A 95 -4.22 -8.56 -0.42
CA THR A 95 -5.45 -8.02 -1.03
C THR A 95 -5.20 -6.65 -1.63
N TYR A 96 -4.50 -5.78 -0.90
CA TYR A 96 -4.13 -4.46 -1.39
C TYR A 96 -3.19 -4.54 -2.60
N ALA A 97 -2.14 -5.36 -2.53
CA ALA A 97 -1.16 -5.50 -3.60
C ALA A 97 -1.77 -6.06 -4.90
N THR A 98 -2.68 -7.02 -4.81
CA THR A 98 -3.31 -7.62 -5.99
C THR A 98 -4.21 -6.67 -6.77
N ASN A 99 -4.70 -5.61 -6.15
CA ASN A 99 -5.43 -4.55 -6.84
C ASN A 99 -4.62 -3.96 -8.03
N PHE A 100 -3.32 -3.84 -7.86
CA PHE A 100 -2.42 -3.29 -8.89
C PHE A 100 -2.09 -4.28 -10.00
N HIS A 101 -2.32 -5.57 -9.81
CA HIS A 101 -2.20 -6.56 -10.88
C HIS A 101 -3.25 -6.35 -11.98
N GLY A 102 -4.43 -5.86 -11.61
CA GLY A 102 -5.46 -5.47 -12.59
C GLY A 102 -5.24 -4.06 -13.15
N LEU A 103 -4.88 -3.12 -12.29
CA LEU A 103 -4.69 -1.71 -12.69
C LEU A 103 -3.45 -1.49 -13.58
N GLY A 104 -2.36 -2.20 -13.33
CA GLY A 104 -1.12 -2.05 -14.10
C GLY A 104 -1.34 -2.24 -15.60
N PRO A 105 -1.82 -3.40 -16.04
CA PRO A 105 -2.13 -3.63 -17.46
C PRO A 105 -3.16 -2.66 -18.03
N LEU A 106 -4.17 -2.29 -17.25
CA LEU A 106 -5.19 -1.35 -17.70
C LEU A 106 -4.61 0.04 -17.97
N VAL A 107 -3.74 0.53 -17.10
CA VAL A 107 -3.07 1.83 -17.29
C VAL A 107 -2.11 1.80 -18.47
N GLU A 108 -1.38 0.69 -18.66
CA GLU A 108 -0.37 0.54 -19.71
C GLU A 108 -0.98 0.29 -21.09
N PHE A 109 -2.01 -0.55 -21.17
CA PHE A 109 -2.55 -1.08 -22.43
C PHE A 109 -4.05 -0.80 -22.65
N GLY A 110 -4.71 -0.16 -21.68
CA GLY A 110 -6.13 0.15 -21.78
C GLY A 110 -6.43 1.22 -22.83
N SER A 111 -7.69 1.29 -23.25
CA SER A 111 -8.19 2.33 -24.13
C SER A 111 -8.98 3.38 -23.34
N GLU A 112 -9.26 4.52 -23.98
CA GLU A 112 -10.10 5.58 -23.40
C GLU A 112 -11.60 5.22 -23.33
N ALA A 113 -11.97 4.10 -23.91
CA ALA A 113 -13.34 3.64 -23.98
C ALA A 113 -13.83 2.93 -22.71
#